data_95bec3766abbfeaf6c93eebe309f7a38
#
_entry.id   95bec3766abbfeaf6c93eebe309f7a38
#
_cell.length_a   1.000
_cell.length_b   1.000
_cell.length_c   1.000
_cell.angle_alpha   90.00
_cell.angle_beta   90.00
_cell.angle_gamma   90.00
#
_symmetry.space_group_name_H-M   'P 1'
#
loop_
_entity.id
_entity.type
_entity.pdbx_description
1 polymer ?
#
loop_
_entity_poly.entity_id
_entity_poly.type
_entity_poly.pdbx_seq_one_letter_code
_entity_poly.pdbx_strand_id
1 'polypeptide(L)'
;MTDQVQPAQSPGTSGPGPDGAGFTYRGAEQELIVVARPEARLRARAEGVRSAAGADVSALNMFLSDEQLALEPLFGSEERLQQSAVVGTESGPDLALFYRVRGVESRAQELRARIAALPEIDTAYVKPGAVPASTGSAGWTGQSADDGQRLKEGAPVTPDFTSRQGYLRPAPEGIDAYWAWQRPGGSGRSVTVIDVEGAWQLGHEDLASKLAGVVVGTPVTDIAWRNHGTAVIGVIGGDRNEHGTTGIAPDAVTAAASFQGIGTAAAIHAAAERLSPGDIILVELHAPGPRFDFEERDTQEGYIALEWWPDNFAAVQSATARGILVVAAAGNGAESLDDAVYERRPAEFPDGWRNPFNPSNRSSGAILVGAGAPPPGTHGRDHGPDRSRLAFSNYGARVDAQGWGREVTTTGGFWDRPGDLQGGAEEIAWYTDTFSGTSSASPVVVGALAALQGMLKAAGQAPMSSERARAVLRATGSPQQDAPGRPASQRIGNRPDIKAAVTRLLPEAVGSGQAERYWDELLPYPRELPPRLRLYVSGAWRNLNNPSSEIRQAVHSAFAGGRPDVRVWFSDDEIVGLVVTG
;
A
#
# COMPACT_ATOMS: atom_id res chain seq x y z
N MET A 1 -46.08 26.54 39.11
CA MET A 1 -46.07 25.57 38.01
C MET A 1 -44.63 25.52 37.48
N THR A 2 -43.90 24.58 37.96
CA THR A 2 -42.46 24.39 37.67
C THR A 2 -42.36 23.30 36.63
N ASP A 3 -41.97 23.69 35.39
CA ASP A 3 -41.65 22.75 34.33
C ASP A 3 -40.29 22.11 34.61
N GLN A 4 -40.32 20.81 34.84
CA GLN A 4 -39.12 19.98 34.89
C GLN A 4 -38.72 19.58 33.45
N VAL A 5 -37.57 20.06 33.02
CA VAL A 5 -36.90 19.60 31.80
C VAL A 5 -36.29 18.23 32.09
N GLN A 6 -36.78 17.20 31.43
CA GLN A 6 -36.13 15.87 31.41
C GLN A 6 -34.81 15.92 30.60
N PRO A 7 -33.75 15.26 31.06
CA PRO A 7 -32.53 15.15 30.29
C PRO A 7 -32.74 14.23 29.08
N ALA A 8 -32.20 14.64 27.94
CA ALA A 8 -32.20 13.90 26.69
C ALA A 8 -31.54 12.52 26.88
N GLN A 9 -32.22 11.48 26.44
CA GLN A 9 -31.69 10.12 26.38
C GLN A 9 -30.57 10.07 25.37
N SER A 10 -29.42 9.55 25.80
CA SER A 10 -28.28 9.18 24.95
C SER A 10 -28.73 8.19 23.85
N PRO A 11 -28.25 8.30 22.64
CA PRO A 11 -28.55 7.31 21.60
C PRO A 11 -28.00 5.95 22.03
N GLY A 12 -28.86 4.95 21.94
CA GLY A 12 -28.60 3.59 22.35
C GLY A 12 -27.33 3.04 21.70
N THR A 13 -26.54 2.36 22.50
CA THR A 13 -25.47 1.49 22.08
C THR A 13 -26.02 0.48 21.09
N SER A 14 -25.71 0.67 19.81
CA SER A 14 -25.81 -0.40 18.82
C SER A 14 -24.88 -1.53 19.28
N GLY A 15 -25.45 -2.68 19.61
CA GLY A 15 -24.69 -3.88 19.92
C GLY A 15 -23.72 -4.23 18.78
N PRO A 16 -22.69 -5.04 19.05
CA PRO A 16 -21.74 -5.42 18.03
C PRO A 16 -22.48 -6.06 16.86
N GLY A 17 -22.23 -5.55 15.65
CA GLY A 17 -22.68 -6.18 14.42
C GLY A 17 -22.07 -7.58 14.30
N PRO A 18 -22.58 -8.45 13.43
CA PRO A 18 -22.15 -9.84 13.29
C PRO A 18 -20.69 -10.06 12.85
N ASP A 19 -19.88 -9.00 12.81
CA ASP A 19 -18.50 -9.00 12.31
C ASP A 19 -17.43 -9.29 13.39
N GLY A 20 -17.82 -9.66 14.60
CA GLY A 20 -16.89 -9.70 15.73
C GLY A 20 -16.50 -11.11 16.20
N ALA A 21 -15.69 -11.85 15.46
CA ALA A 21 -14.80 -12.82 16.06
C ALA A 21 -13.42 -12.18 16.15
N GLY A 22 -13.00 -11.80 17.34
CA GLY A 22 -11.67 -11.24 17.60
C GLY A 22 -10.60 -12.30 17.38
N PHE A 23 -9.54 -11.94 16.66
CA PHE A 23 -8.39 -12.79 16.42
C PHE A 23 -7.14 -12.08 16.90
N THR A 24 -6.34 -12.76 17.72
CA THR A 24 -5.10 -12.22 18.29
C THR A 24 -3.90 -12.76 17.53
N TYR A 25 -3.07 -11.88 16.95
CA TYR A 25 -1.76 -12.23 16.46
C TYR A 25 -0.79 -12.36 17.63
N ARG A 26 -0.11 -13.49 17.76
CA ARG A 26 0.90 -13.70 18.78
C ARG A 26 2.26 -13.16 18.32
N GLY A 27 3.02 -12.56 19.23
CA GLY A 27 4.41 -12.15 18.99
C GLY A 27 4.59 -10.66 18.64
N ALA A 28 3.55 -9.85 18.74
CA ALA A 28 3.70 -8.40 18.67
C ALA A 28 4.24 -7.88 20.02
N GLU A 29 5.50 -7.47 20.05
CA GLU A 29 6.16 -6.97 21.26
C GLU A 29 6.11 -5.44 21.31
N GLN A 30 5.89 -4.91 22.51
CA GLN A 30 6.06 -3.47 22.76
C GLN A 30 7.54 -3.09 22.65
N GLU A 31 7.80 -1.89 22.15
CA GLU A 31 9.15 -1.36 22.04
C GLU A 31 9.30 -0.10 22.90
N LEU A 32 10.36 -0.04 23.72
CA LEU A 32 10.79 1.20 24.38
C LEU A 32 11.80 1.92 23.48
N ILE A 33 11.35 3.03 22.91
CA ILE A 33 12.16 3.89 22.04
C ILE A 33 12.65 5.11 22.81
N VAL A 34 13.91 5.43 22.60
CA VAL A 34 14.59 6.59 23.19
C VAL A 34 15.04 7.51 22.06
N VAL A 35 14.80 8.80 22.22
CA VAL A 35 15.35 9.85 21.36
C VAL A 35 16.40 10.62 22.16
N ALA A 36 17.64 10.58 21.69
CA ALA A 36 18.74 11.30 22.33
C ALA A 36 18.73 12.78 21.98
N ARG A 37 19.28 13.62 22.85
CA ARG A 37 19.52 15.02 22.52
C ARG A 37 20.64 15.13 21.48
N PRO A 38 20.46 15.96 20.44
CA PRO A 38 21.46 16.12 19.37
C PRO A 38 22.85 16.53 19.92
N GLU A 39 22.88 17.33 20.96
CA GLU A 39 24.10 17.83 21.59
C GLU A 39 24.90 16.74 22.27
N ALA A 40 24.23 15.69 22.77
CA ALA A 40 24.87 14.58 23.46
C ALA A 40 25.70 13.69 22.52
N ARG A 41 25.36 13.65 21.23
CA ARG A 41 26.02 12.82 20.21
C ARG A 41 26.33 11.41 20.71
N LEU A 42 25.32 10.72 21.21
CA LEU A 42 25.49 9.40 21.80
C LEU A 42 26.03 8.39 20.78
N ARG A 43 26.76 7.42 21.31
CA ARG A 43 27.33 6.27 20.60
C ARG A 43 27.13 5.04 21.48
N ALA A 44 26.16 4.20 21.11
CA ALA A 44 25.92 2.94 21.78
C ALA A 44 26.93 1.87 21.29
N ARG A 45 27.52 1.14 22.23
CA ARG A 45 28.49 0.07 22.00
C ARG A 45 28.17 -1.11 22.91
N ALA A 46 28.76 -2.26 22.64
CA ALA A 46 28.57 -3.45 23.47
C ALA A 46 28.99 -3.22 24.95
N GLU A 47 30.00 -2.39 25.17
CA GLU A 47 30.53 -2.05 26.48
C GLU A 47 29.85 -0.85 27.16
N GLY A 48 28.78 -0.30 26.57
CA GLY A 48 28.04 0.85 27.10
C GLY A 48 27.91 2.01 26.11
N VAL A 49 27.42 3.15 26.59
CA VAL A 49 27.19 4.36 25.83
C VAL A 49 28.32 5.36 26.04
N ARG A 50 28.75 6.03 24.97
CA ARG A 50 29.71 7.14 24.99
C ARG A 50 29.13 8.37 24.32
N SER A 51 29.65 9.55 24.65
CA SER A 51 29.34 10.80 23.94
C SER A 51 30.51 11.16 23.02
N ALA A 52 30.22 11.37 21.74
CA ALA A 52 31.19 11.93 20.79
C ALA A 52 31.38 13.45 20.96
N ALA A 53 30.52 14.11 21.75
CA ALA A 53 30.62 15.52 22.08
C ALA A 53 31.31 15.76 23.44
N GLY A 54 31.68 14.69 24.17
CA GLY A 54 32.29 14.78 25.50
C GLY A 54 31.30 15.05 26.62
N ALA A 55 30.00 14.86 26.42
CA ALA A 55 29.00 14.92 27.50
C ALA A 55 29.25 13.78 28.51
N ASP A 56 28.97 14.06 29.79
CA ASP A 56 29.02 13.04 30.84
C ASP A 56 27.82 12.09 30.69
N VAL A 57 28.07 10.84 30.37
CA VAL A 57 27.08 9.77 30.21
C VAL A 57 27.11 8.75 31.35
N SER A 58 27.75 9.09 32.48
CA SER A 58 27.93 8.18 33.62
C SER A 58 26.60 7.76 34.23
N ALA A 59 25.67 8.69 34.38
CA ALA A 59 24.33 8.41 34.90
C ALA A 59 23.55 7.45 34.00
N LEU A 60 23.61 7.65 32.66
CA LEU A 60 22.98 6.76 31.68
C LEU A 60 23.58 5.35 31.75
N ASN A 61 24.92 5.22 31.78
CA ASN A 61 25.58 3.92 31.86
C ASN A 61 25.30 3.20 33.20
N MET A 62 25.25 3.92 34.33
CA MET A 62 24.85 3.34 35.62
C MET A 62 23.40 2.83 35.55
N PHE A 63 22.46 3.64 35.04
CA PHE A 63 21.06 3.23 34.88
C PHE A 63 20.93 1.96 34.02
N LEU A 64 21.60 1.92 32.87
CA LEU A 64 21.56 0.74 31.96
C LEU A 64 22.15 -0.50 32.66
N SER A 65 23.26 -0.36 33.40
CA SER A 65 23.90 -1.45 34.13
C SER A 65 23.02 -1.97 35.28
N ASP A 66 22.49 -1.07 36.11
CA ASP A 66 21.68 -1.43 37.28
C ASP A 66 20.38 -2.14 36.89
N GLU A 67 19.78 -1.73 35.78
CA GLU A 67 18.53 -2.30 35.27
C GLU A 67 18.76 -3.46 34.30
N GLN A 68 20.00 -3.84 34.00
CA GLN A 68 20.38 -4.87 33.02
C GLN A 68 19.84 -4.60 31.60
N LEU A 69 19.90 -3.34 31.20
CA LEU A 69 19.42 -2.85 29.89
C LEU A 69 20.58 -2.59 28.93
N ALA A 70 20.29 -2.62 27.64
CA ALA A 70 21.20 -2.14 26.62
C ALA A 70 20.50 -1.12 25.72
N LEU A 71 21.24 -0.05 25.37
CA LEU A 71 20.79 0.91 24.37
C LEU A 71 21.36 0.50 23.00
N GLU A 72 20.50 0.31 22.02
CA GLU A 72 20.85 -0.15 20.67
C GLU A 72 20.44 0.89 19.63
N PRO A 73 21.35 1.34 18.72
CA PRO A 73 20.97 2.25 17.64
C PRO A 73 19.87 1.63 16.79
N LEU A 74 18.75 2.35 16.60
CA LEU A 74 17.57 1.80 15.92
C LEU A 74 17.80 1.60 14.42
N PHE A 75 18.58 2.48 13.78
CA PHE A 75 18.77 2.51 12.33
C PHE A 75 20.18 2.13 11.89
N GLY A 76 20.93 1.42 12.72
CA GLY A 76 22.32 1.03 12.48
C GLY A 76 23.33 2.04 13.04
N SER A 77 24.62 1.89 12.67
CA SER A 77 25.65 2.69 13.33
C SER A 77 25.49 4.19 13.07
N GLU A 78 25.60 4.96 14.13
CA GLU A 78 25.43 6.41 14.12
C GLU A 78 26.48 7.10 13.22
N GLU A 79 27.70 6.54 13.12
CA GLU A 79 28.75 7.06 12.24
C GLU A 79 28.34 6.96 10.77
N ARG A 80 27.76 5.82 10.37
CA ARG A 80 27.28 5.60 8.99
C ARG A 80 26.13 6.55 8.67
N LEU A 81 25.18 6.70 9.59
CA LEU A 81 24.04 7.61 9.41
C LEU A 81 24.48 9.07 9.26
N GLN A 82 25.46 9.51 10.08
CA GLN A 82 25.99 10.87 9.98
C GLN A 82 26.79 11.11 8.70
N GLN A 83 27.53 10.13 8.20
CA GLN A 83 28.21 10.23 6.91
C GLN A 83 27.21 10.34 5.75
N SER A 84 26.10 9.60 5.82
CA SER A 84 25.04 9.65 4.81
C SER A 84 24.28 10.98 4.84
N ALA A 85 24.08 11.59 6.00
CA ALA A 85 23.44 12.90 6.17
C ALA A 85 24.25 14.06 5.56
N VAL A 86 25.58 13.96 5.55
CA VAL A 86 26.46 14.99 4.94
C VAL A 86 26.36 15.02 3.41
N VAL A 87 25.94 13.94 2.80
CA VAL A 87 25.80 13.78 1.33
C VAL A 87 24.38 14.09 0.84
N GLY A 88 23.38 14.10 1.73
CA GLY A 88 21.96 14.28 1.39
C GLY A 88 21.38 15.60 1.93
N THR A 89 20.37 16.10 1.28
CA THR A 89 19.64 17.34 1.57
C THR A 89 19.38 17.62 3.05
N GLU A 90 19.53 18.87 3.48
CA GLU A 90 19.39 19.41 4.86
C GLU A 90 18.02 19.19 5.57
N SER A 91 17.09 18.42 4.99
CA SER A 91 15.69 18.34 5.44
C SER A 91 15.19 16.96 5.92
N GLY A 92 16.06 15.96 6.05
CA GLY A 92 15.70 14.64 6.57
C GLY A 92 15.69 14.56 8.12
N PRO A 93 15.02 13.52 8.70
CA PRO A 93 15.13 13.26 10.13
C PRO A 93 16.55 12.79 10.48
N ASP A 94 17.07 13.21 11.63
CA ASP A 94 18.34 12.65 12.14
C ASP A 94 18.09 11.27 12.76
N LEU A 95 18.27 10.22 11.96
CA LEU A 95 18.07 8.83 12.38
C LEU A 95 19.08 8.39 13.46
N ALA A 96 20.22 9.06 13.60
CA ALA A 96 21.23 8.75 14.61
C ALA A 96 20.81 9.09 16.05
N LEU A 97 19.66 9.76 16.21
CA LEU A 97 19.11 10.10 17.54
C LEU A 97 18.22 9.00 18.12
N PHE A 98 17.79 8.02 17.33
CA PHE A 98 16.84 7.01 17.76
C PHE A 98 17.53 5.73 18.23
N TYR A 99 17.13 5.28 19.41
CA TYR A 99 17.62 4.06 20.05
C TYR A 99 16.45 3.21 20.51
N ARG A 100 16.67 1.89 20.53
CA ARG A 100 15.80 0.94 21.19
C ARG A 100 16.45 0.44 22.47
N VAL A 101 15.66 0.31 23.53
CA VAL A 101 16.10 -0.28 24.79
C VAL A 101 15.83 -1.77 24.77
N ARG A 102 16.87 -2.58 24.99
CA ARG A 102 16.78 -4.04 25.14
C ARG A 102 16.71 -4.43 26.61
N GLY A 103 16.05 -5.56 26.91
CA GLY A 103 15.91 -6.08 28.28
C GLY A 103 14.76 -5.46 29.07
N VAL A 104 13.82 -4.79 28.37
CA VAL A 104 12.70 -4.07 29.03
C VAL A 104 11.58 -4.99 29.48
N GLU A 105 11.34 -6.12 28.76
CA GLU A 105 10.26 -7.07 29.03
C GLU A 105 8.94 -6.37 29.37
N SER A 106 8.28 -6.75 30.48
CA SER A 106 7.01 -6.14 30.95
C SER A 106 7.19 -4.79 31.65
N ARG A 107 8.43 -4.25 31.76
CA ARG A 107 8.77 -3.04 32.55
C ARG A 107 8.87 -1.77 31.70
N ALA A 108 8.47 -1.83 30.42
CA ALA A 108 8.67 -0.74 29.47
C ALA A 108 8.13 0.61 29.98
N GLN A 109 6.95 0.67 30.56
CA GLN A 109 6.34 1.91 31.07
C GLN A 109 7.05 2.48 32.30
N GLU A 110 7.47 1.63 33.22
CA GLU A 110 8.27 2.03 34.41
C GLU A 110 9.61 2.62 33.97
N LEU A 111 10.34 1.90 33.13
CA LEU A 111 11.67 2.27 32.67
C LEU A 111 11.65 3.53 31.80
N ARG A 112 10.58 3.75 31.02
CA ARG A 112 10.40 4.92 30.17
C ARG A 112 10.57 6.23 30.94
N ALA A 113 9.84 6.39 32.05
CA ALA A 113 9.88 7.64 32.83
C ALA A 113 11.26 7.90 33.43
N ARG A 114 11.95 6.85 33.85
CA ARG A 114 13.29 6.95 34.47
C ARG A 114 14.37 7.28 33.47
N ILE A 115 14.37 6.63 32.28
CA ILE A 115 15.36 6.92 31.24
C ILE A 115 15.12 8.31 30.61
N ALA A 116 13.87 8.74 30.45
CA ALA A 116 13.53 10.07 29.94
C ALA A 116 13.98 11.22 30.86
N ALA A 117 14.23 10.95 32.14
CA ALA A 117 14.72 11.96 33.09
C ALA A 117 16.25 12.18 33.01
N LEU A 118 16.98 11.39 32.21
CA LEU A 118 18.43 11.52 32.06
C LEU A 118 18.81 12.69 31.17
N PRO A 119 19.89 13.45 31.50
CA PRO A 119 20.23 14.69 30.80
C PRO A 119 20.49 14.54 29.29
N GLU A 120 20.98 13.39 28.86
CA GLU A 120 21.35 13.10 27.48
C GLU A 120 20.14 12.71 26.62
N ILE A 121 19.00 12.46 27.26
CA ILE A 121 17.78 11.99 26.61
C ILE A 121 16.81 13.16 26.36
N ASP A 122 16.33 13.29 25.15
CA ASP A 122 15.29 14.26 24.80
C ASP A 122 13.93 13.74 25.25
N THR A 123 13.63 12.50 24.86
CA THR A 123 12.38 11.84 25.25
C THR A 123 12.49 10.31 25.13
N ALA A 124 11.52 9.61 25.72
CA ALA A 124 11.34 8.17 25.57
C ALA A 124 9.86 7.83 25.56
N TYR A 125 9.46 6.89 24.70
CA TYR A 125 8.07 6.43 24.58
C TYR A 125 7.99 4.93 24.38
N VAL A 126 6.87 4.35 24.81
CA VAL A 126 6.55 2.95 24.55
C VAL A 126 5.66 2.89 23.32
N LYS A 127 6.10 2.12 22.32
CA LYS A 127 5.34 1.84 21.12
C LYS A 127 4.64 0.49 21.30
N PRO A 128 3.32 0.39 21.05
CA PRO A 128 2.60 -0.88 21.11
C PRO A 128 3.08 -1.85 20.04
N GLY A 129 2.83 -3.12 20.23
CA GLY A 129 3.10 -4.15 19.24
C GLY A 129 2.30 -3.93 17.95
N ALA A 130 2.95 -4.10 16.81
CA ALA A 130 2.30 -4.00 15.52
C ALA A 130 1.78 -5.37 15.07
N VAL A 131 0.59 -5.39 14.47
CA VAL A 131 -0.05 -6.61 13.95
C VAL A 131 -0.49 -6.40 12.50
N PRO A 132 -0.77 -7.48 11.73
CA PRO A 132 -1.30 -7.35 10.38
C PRO A 132 -2.65 -6.64 10.35
N ALA A 133 -2.85 -5.78 9.38
CA ALA A 133 -4.09 -5.05 9.17
C ALA A 133 -5.11 -5.92 8.40
N SER A 134 -5.39 -7.14 8.91
CA SER A 134 -6.35 -8.10 8.37
C SER A 134 -7.58 -8.23 9.26
N THR A 135 -8.74 -8.48 8.66
CA THR A 135 -9.98 -8.73 9.40
C THR A 135 -10.49 -10.13 9.12
N GLY A 136 -10.93 -10.85 10.15
CA GLY A 136 -11.66 -12.10 9.98
C GLY A 136 -12.94 -11.86 9.16
N SER A 137 -13.32 -12.82 8.30
CA SER A 137 -14.63 -12.76 7.65
C SER A 137 -15.71 -13.10 8.65
N ALA A 138 -16.53 -12.13 9.03
CA ALA A 138 -17.79 -12.43 9.73
C ALA A 138 -18.68 -13.22 8.79
N GLY A 139 -19.11 -14.38 9.23
CA GLY A 139 -20.07 -15.22 8.52
C GLY A 139 -19.53 -16.52 7.95
N TRP A 140 -18.28 -16.90 8.23
CA TRP A 140 -17.84 -18.27 7.95
C TRP A 140 -18.46 -19.23 8.98
N THR A 141 -19.68 -19.67 8.72
CA THR A 141 -20.27 -20.85 9.36
C THR A 141 -19.67 -22.05 8.66
N GLY A 142 -18.71 -22.70 9.33
CA GLY A 142 -17.94 -23.83 8.81
C GLY A 142 -18.77 -24.90 8.08
N GLN A 143 -19.10 -24.66 6.85
CA GLN A 143 -19.34 -25.72 5.89
C GLN A 143 -17.99 -26.00 5.23
N SER A 144 -17.24 -26.92 5.87
CA SER A 144 -16.29 -27.72 5.11
C SER A 144 -17.06 -28.25 3.90
N ALA A 145 -16.56 -27.99 2.71
CA ALA A 145 -16.92 -28.77 1.55
C ALA A 145 -16.44 -30.20 1.83
N ASP A 146 -17.24 -30.94 2.61
CA ASP A 146 -17.16 -32.39 2.68
C ASP A 146 -17.90 -32.94 1.45
N ASP A 147 -17.36 -32.67 0.29
CA ASP A 147 -17.57 -33.50 -0.87
C ASP A 147 -16.52 -34.61 -0.78
N GLY A 148 -16.94 -35.71 -0.16
CA GLY A 148 -16.18 -36.97 -0.03
C GLY A 148 -15.78 -37.56 -1.38
N GLN A 149 -14.94 -36.85 -2.15
CA GLN A 149 -14.12 -37.46 -3.19
C GLN A 149 -12.79 -37.87 -2.56
N ARG A 150 -12.74 -39.14 -2.16
CA ARG A 150 -11.49 -39.88 -1.92
C ARG A 150 -10.55 -39.60 -3.08
N LEU A 151 -9.53 -38.80 -2.81
CA LEU A 151 -8.43 -38.53 -3.71
C LEU A 151 -7.70 -39.84 -3.99
N LYS A 152 -7.74 -40.29 -5.24
CA LYS A 152 -6.86 -41.34 -5.76
C LYS A 152 -5.43 -40.80 -5.76
N GLU A 153 -4.48 -41.69 -5.48
CA GLU A 153 -3.05 -41.47 -5.43
C GLU A 153 -2.52 -40.70 -6.65
N GLY A 154 -2.08 -39.48 -6.42
CA GLY A 154 -1.46 -38.51 -7.27
C GLY A 154 -1.75 -37.15 -6.63
N ALA A 155 -0.74 -36.35 -6.28
CA ALA A 155 -0.98 -35.00 -5.76
C ALA A 155 -1.96 -34.27 -6.71
N PRO A 156 -3.09 -33.72 -6.22
CA PRO A 156 -4.03 -33.04 -7.10
C PRO A 156 -3.31 -31.86 -7.75
N VAL A 157 -3.40 -31.76 -9.06
CA VAL A 157 -2.91 -30.59 -9.80
C VAL A 157 -3.75 -29.40 -9.34
N THR A 158 -3.10 -28.37 -8.83
CA THR A 158 -3.76 -27.14 -8.39
C THR A 158 -4.52 -26.53 -9.57
N PRO A 159 -5.83 -26.23 -9.43
CA PRO A 159 -6.61 -25.57 -10.50
C PRO A 159 -6.12 -24.15 -10.79
N ASP A 160 -6.47 -23.61 -11.95
CA ASP A 160 -6.33 -22.21 -12.27
C ASP A 160 -7.45 -21.38 -11.60
N PHE A 161 -7.09 -20.49 -10.67
CA PHE A 161 -7.99 -19.60 -9.95
C PHE A 161 -8.02 -18.17 -10.50
N THR A 162 -7.32 -17.87 -11.60
CA THR A 162 -7.22 -16.49 -12.13
C THR A 162 -8.57 -15.88 -12.50
N SER A 163 -9.56 -16.70 -12.89
CA SER A 163 -10.91 -16.23 -13.16
C SER A 163 -11.61 -15.60 -11.96
N ARG A 164 -11.18 -15.93 -10.75
CA ARG A 164 -11.69 -15.41 -9.48
C ARG A 164 -11.04 -14.09 -9.07
N GLN A 165 -9.89 -13.73 -9.64
CA GLN A 165 -9.13 -12.51 -9.35
C GLN A 165 -9.76 -11.28 -10.04
N GLY A 166 -10.97 -10.88 -9.61
CA GLY A 166 -11.71 -9.77 -10.22
C GLY A 166 -10.97 -8.43 -10.18
N TYR A 167 -10.08 -8.23 -9.21
CA TYR A 167 -9.27 -7.02 -9.10
C TYR A 167 -8.27 -6.82 -10.25
N LEU A 168 -7.96 -7.86 -11.06
CA LEU A 168 -7.11 -7.76 -12.26
C LEU A 168 -7.86 -7.19 -13.46
N ARG A 169 -9.21 -7.25 -13.46
CA ARG A 169 -10.08 -6.86 -14.58
C ARG A 169 -9.96 -5.37 -14.90
N PRO A 170 -10.59 -4.92 -16.00
CA PRO A 170 -10.66 -3.50 -16.32
C PRO A 170 -11.25 -2.66 -15.18
N ALA A 171 -10.78 -1.41 -15.05
CA ALA A 171 -11.43 -0.40 -14.22
C ALA A 171 -12.86 -0.14 -14.74
N PRO A 172 -13.82 0.20 -13.86
CA PRO A 172 -13.67 0.54 -12.45
C PRO A 172 -13.70 -0.65 -11.48
N GLU A 173 -14.10 -1.84 -11.92
CA GLU A 173 -14.23 -3.03 -11.05
C GLU A 173 -12.87 -3.55 -10.58
N GLY A 174 -11.92 -3.67 -11.51
CA GLY A 174 -10.51 -3.97 -11.26
C GLY A 174 -9.62 -2.73 -11.45
N ILE A 175 -8.37 -2.97 -11.85
CA ILE A 175 -7.33 -1.95 -12.01
C ILE A 175 -6.66 -1.93 -13.38
N ASP A 176 -7.18 -2.64 -14.40
CA ASP A 176 -6.60 -2.80 -15.75
C ASP A 176 -5.27 -3.58 -15.77
N ALA A 177 -5.05 -4.57 -14.90
CA ALA A 177 -3.81 -5.35 -14.88
C ALA A 177 -3.59 -6.12 -16.19
N TYR A 178 -4.62 -6.76 -16.75
CA TYR A 178 -4.54 -7.46 -18.04
C TYR A 178 -4.14 -6.52 -19.20
N TRP A 179 -4.59 -5.27 -19.19
CA TRP A 179 -4.18 -4.26 -20.15
C TRP A 179 -2.72 -3.87 -19.97
N ALA A 180 -2.28 -3.73 -18.72
CA ALA A 180 -0.90 -3.39 -18.38
C ALA A 180 0.09 -4.45 -18.86
N TRP A 181 -0.22 -5.75 -18.68
CA TRP A 181 0.65 -6.85 -19.07
C TRP A 181 0.97 -6.91 -20.57
N GLN A 182 0.15 -6.31 -21.41
CA GLN A 182 0.36 -6.22 -22.86
C GLN A 182 1.37 -5.12 -23.25
N ARG A 183 1.92 -4.41 -22.28
CA ARG A 183 2.81 -3.26 -22.49
C ARG A 183 4.19 -3.50 -21.88
N PRO A 184 5.27 -2.96 -22.50
CA PRO A 184 6.61 -3.09 -21.96
C PRO A 184 6.68 -2.60 -20.50
N GLY A 185 7.12 -3.46 -19.59
CA GLY A 185 7.24 -3.15 -18.16
C GLY A 185 5.95 -3.24 -17.36
N GLY A 186 4.78 -3.39 -18.00
CA GLY A 186 3.47 -3.37 -17.33
C GLY A 186 3.18 -4.55 -16.41
N SER A 187 4.01 -5.58 -16.40
CA SER A 187 4.02 -6.68 -15.43
C SER A 187 5.00 -6.46 -14.26
N GLY A 188 5.49 -5.23 -14.05
CA GLY A 188 6.38 -4.89 -12.95
C GLY A 188 7.87 -5.18 -13.19
N ARG A 189 8.26 -5.48 -14.42
CA ARG A 189 9.66 -5.77 -14.75
C ARG A 189 10.60 -4.65 -14.31
N SER A 190 11.75 -5.02 -13.72
CA SER A 190 12.77 -4.12 -13.18
C SER A 190 12.33 -3.31 -11.95
N VAL A 191 11.27 -3.75 -11.26
CA VAL A 191 10.84 -3.20 -9.98
C VAL A 191 11.03 -4.26 -8.90
N THR A 192 11.56 -3.83 -7.75
CA THR A 192 11.65 -4.67 -6.55
C THR A 192 10.63 -4.18 -5.54
N VAL A 193 9.91 -5.11 -4.93
CA VAL A 193 8.95 -4.85 -3.84
C VAL A 193 9.42 -5.60 -2.61
N ILE A 194 9.59 -4.91 -1.49
CA ILE A 194 9.84 -5.54 -0.19
C ILE A 194 8.60 -5.39 0.67
N ASP A 195 8.05 -6.52 1.10
CA ASP A 195 6.96 -6.58 2.07
C ASP A 195 7.52 -6.59 3.49
N VAL A 196 7.11 -5.62 4.30
CA VAL A 196 7.51 -5.49 5.73
C VAL A 196 6.40 -6.05 6.59
N GLU A 197 6.65 -7.26 7.11
CA GLU A 197 5.68 -8.02 7.88
C GLU A 197 6.36 -9.02 8.83
N GLY A 198 5.59 -9.98 9.39
CA GLY A 198 6.07 -10.98 10.34
C GLY A 198 6.64 -12.23 9.69
N ALA A 199 5.90 -12.90 8.78
CA ALA A 199 6.31 -14.18 8.20
C ALA A 199 5.61 -14.49 6.86
N TRP A 200 6.16 -15.49 6.12
CA TRP A 200 5.70 -15.94 4.79
C TRP A 200 5.98 -17.42 4.60
N GLN A 201 5.15 -18.11 3.79
CA GLN A 201 5.48 -19.41 3.22
C GLN A 201 6.20 -19.23 1.88
N LEU A 202 7.52 -19.00 1.95
CA LEU A 202 8.33 -18.69 0.77
C LEU A 202 8.54 -19.89 -0.18
N GLY A 203 8.20 -21.12 0.26
CA GLY A 203 8.22 -22.31 -0.58
C GLY A 203 6.90 -22.57 -1.32
N HIS A 204 5.96 -21.62 -1.32
CA HIS A 204 4.67 -21.78 -1.99
C HIS A 204 4.85 -21.98 -3.49
N GLU A 205 4.09 -22.95 -4.06
CA GLU A 205 4.25 -23.39 -5.46
C GLU A 205 4.06 -22.29 -6.50
N ASP A 206 3.34 -21.22 -6.13
CA ASP A 206 2.97 -20.10 -6.99
C ASP A 206 3.79 -18.82 -6.71
N LEU A 207 4.90 -18.93 -5.96
CA LEU A 207 5.75 -17.79 -5.59
C LEU A 207 7.22 -17.97 -5.96
N ALA A 208 7.59 -19.08 -6.62
CA ALA A 208 8.99 -19.51 -6.71
C ALA A 208 9.83 -18.68 -7.71
N SER A 209 9.23 -18.08 -8.75
CA SER A 209 9.99 -17.60 -9.91
C SER A 209 10.71 -16.27 -9.69
N LYS A 210 10.19 -15.38 -8.85
CA LYS A 210 10.70 -14.01 -8.64
C LYS A 210 10.93 -13.65 -7.17
N LEU A 211 10.86 -14.61 -6.28
CA LEU A 211 11.00 -14.39 -4.85
C LEU A 211 12.48 -14.35 -4.44
N ALA A 212 12.93 -13.21 -3.91
CA ALA A 212 14.29 -13.04 -3.40
C ALA A 212 14.49 -13.55 -1.95
N GLY A 213 13.43 -14.04 -1.31
CA GLY A 213 13.48 -14.54 0.05
C GLY A 213 13.42 -13.46 1.13
N VAL A 214 13.76 -13.84 2.36
CA VAL A 214 13.86 -12.91 3.49
C VAL A 214 15.18 -12.17 3.42
N VAL A 215 15.11 -10.85 3.23
CA VAL A 215 16.29 -9.99 3.08
C VAL A 215 16.62 -9.20 4.34
N VAL A 216 15.67 -9.12 5.30
CA VAL A 216 15.81 -8.42 6.59
C VAL A 216 15.11 -9.22 7.69
N GLY A 217 15.70 -9.27 8.88
CA GLY A 217 15.12 -9.86 10.08
C GLY A 217 14.98 -11.37 10.05
N THR A 218 14.26 -11.92 11.03
CA THR A 218 13.94 -13.35 11.15
C THR A 218 12.43 -13.53 11.19
N PRO A 219 11.84 -14.37 10.34
CA PRO A 219 10.38 -14.55 10.33
C PRO A 219 9.83 -15.07 11.66
N VAL A 220 8.64 -14.62 12.01
CA VAL A 220 7.81 -15.20 13.08
C VAL A 220 7.45 -16.64 12.71
N THR A 221 7.34 -17.52 13.69
CA THR A 221 6.99 -18.93 13.44
C THR A 221 5.49 -19.21 13.42
N ASP A 222 4.66 -18.24 13.77
CA ASP A 222 3.20 -18.37 13.83
C ASP A 222 2.58 -18.51 12.43
N ILE A 223 1.60 -19.42 12.29
CA ILE A 223 0.99 -19.76 11.00
C ILE A 223 0.10 -18.63 10.47
N ALA A 224 -0.57 -17.87 11.34
CA ALA A 224 -1.41 -16.75 10.91
C ALA A 224 -0.57 -15.65 10.25
N TRP A 225 0.62 -15.39 10.79
CA TRP A 225 1.58 -14.50 10.17
C TRP A 225 2.06 -15.01 8.80
N ARG A 226 2.38 -16.32 8.71
CA ARG A 226 2.81 -16.90 7.42
C ARG A 226 1.72 -16.84 6.36
N ASN A 227 0.49 -17.21 6.72
CA ASN A 227 -0.64 -17.13 5.80
C ASN A 227 -0.88 -15.71 5.30
N HIS A 228 -0.79 -14.73 6.21
CA HIS A 228 -1.00 -13.33 5.87
C HIS A 228 0.05 -12.82 4.87
N GLY A 229 1.32 -12.91 5.17
CA GLY A 229 2.37 -12.42 4.26
C GLY A 229 2.44 -13.20 2.94
N THR A 230 2.10 -14.51 2.95
CA THR A 230 1.97 -15.31 1.72
C THR A 230 0.87 -14.74 0.84
N ALA A 231 -0.28 -14.41 1.42
CA ALA A 231 -1.40 -13.80 0.70
C ALA A 231 -1.03 -12.43 0.09
N VAL A 232 -0.33 -11.61 0.85
CA VAL A 232 0.15 -10.29 0.40
C VAL A 232 1.07 -10.41 -0.82
N ILE A 233 2.12 -11.26 -0.73
CA ILE A 233 3.06 -11.45 -1.83
C ILE A 233 2.36 -12.06 -3.05
N GLY A 234 1.40 -12.97 -2.86
CA GLY A 234 0.63 -13.56 -3.94
C GLY A 234 -0.16 -12.55 -4.76
N VAL A 235 -0.80 -11.58 -4.10
CA VAL A 235 -1.49 -10.48 -4.81
C VAL A 235 -0.53 -9.66 -5.67
N ILE A 236 0.70 -9.42 -5.18
CA ILE A 236 1.68 -8.58 -5.87
C ILE A 236 2.35 -9.34 -7.00
N GLY A 237 2.95 -10.49 -6.69
CA GLY A 237 3.94 -11.16 -7.52
C GLY A 237 3.73 -12.66 -7.69
N GLY A 238 2.52 -13.19 -7.48
CA GLY A 238 2.20 -14.58 -7.80
C GLY A 238 2.62 -14.93 -9.22
N ASP A 239 3.16 -16.13 -9.40
CA ASP A 239 3.78 -16.57 -10.66
C ASP A 239 2.75 -16.64 -11.80
N ARG A 240 3.16 -16.24 -13.00
CA ARG A 240 2.34 -16.44 -14.20
C ARG A 240 2.58 -17.83 -14.76
N ASN A 241 1.68 -18.74 -14.47
CA ASN A 241 1.71 -20.14 -14.88
C ASN A 241 0.28 -20.64 -15.25
N GLU A 242 0.05 -21.95 -15.27
CA GLU A 242 -1.24 -22.56 -15.66
C GLU A 242 -2.06 -23.04 -14.45
N HIS A 243 -1.68 -22.67 -13.23
CA HIS A 243 -2.38 -23.07 -12.00
C HIS A 243 -2.38 -21.92 -10.98
N GLY A 244 -3.16 -22.05 -9.90
CA GLY A 244 -3.18 -21.10 -8.80
C GLY A 244 -3.64 -19.70 -9.21
N THR A 245 -2.93 -18.69 -8.77
CA THR A 245 -3.24 -17.26 -8.97
C THR A 245 -2.10 -16.55 -9.70
N THR A 246 -2.39 -15.42 -10.34
CA THR A 246 -1.33 -14.59 -10.93
C THR A 246 -1.29 -13.24 -10.22
N GLY A 247 -0.12 -12.82 -9.76
CA GLY A 247 0.07 -11.50 -9.16
C GLY A 247 -0.17 -10.35 -10.15
N ILE A 248 -0.45 -9.16 -9.64
CA ILE A 248 -0.66 -7.96 -10.47
C ILE A 248 0.62 -7.59 -11.24
N ALA A 249 1.76 -7.78 -10.61
CA ALA A 249 3.09 -7.48 -11.15
C ALA A 249 3.99 -8.74 -11.14
N PRO A 250 3.65 -9.79 -11.92
CA PRO A 250 4.29 -11.10 -11.83
C PRO A 250 5.77 -11.12 -12.29
N ASP A 251 6.25 -10.07 -12.95
CA ASP A 251 7.66 -9.91 -13.32
C ASP A 251 8.44 -9.01 -12.36
N ALA A 252 7.80 -8.47 -11.30
CA ALA A 252 8.50 -7.77 -10.23
C ALA A 252 9.28 -8.76 -9.36
N VAL A 253 10.42 -8.33 -8.83
CA VAL A 253 11.11 -9.08 -7.78
C VAL A 253 10.40 -8.79 -6.45
N THR A 254 9.92 -9.83 -5.78
CA THR A 254 9.36 -9.71 -4.43
C THR A 254 10.37 -10.19 -3.39
N ALA A 255 10.40 -9.54 -2.24
CA ALA A 255 11.24 -9.91 -1.11
C ALA A 255 10.51 -9.61 0.20
N ALA A 256 11.01 -10.16 1.28
CA ALA A 256 10.40 -10.15 2.60
C ALA A 256 11.33 -9.49 3.64
N ALA A 257 10.79 -8.63 4.49
CA ALA A 257 11.52 -8.00 5.60
C ALA A 257 10.74 -8.20 6.91
N SER A 258 11.23 -9.08 7.77
CA SER A 258 10.61 -9.30 9.08
C SER A 258 11.03 -8.24 10.08
N PHE A 259 10.06 -7.67 10.78
CA PHE A 259 10.31 -6.76 11.90
C PHE A 259 10.67 -7.49 13.21
N GLN A 260 10.48 -8.82 13.27
CA GLN A 260 10.73 -9.62 14.46
C GLN A 260 12.16 -9.43 14.97
N GLY A 261 12.26 -9.13 16.24
CA GLY A 261 13.53 -8.93 16.92
C GLY A 261 14.25 -7.60 16.64
N ILE A 262 13.88 -6.86 15.58
CA ILE A 262 14.51 -5.58 15.23
C ILE A 262 13.57 -4.37 15.32
N GLY A 263 12.26 -4.59 15.31
CA GLY A 263 11.24 -3.54 15.34
C GLY A 263 10.85 -3.01 13.94
N THR A 264 9.66 -2.39 13.89
CA THR A 264 9.06 -1.98 12.62
C THR A 264 9.84 -0.87 11.91
N ALA A 265 10.29 0.14 12.63
CA ALA A 265 11.05 1.26 12.05
C ALA A 265 12.41 0.79 11.49
N ALA A 266 13.10 -0.08 12.23
CA ALA A 266 14.37 -0.66 11.77
C ALA A 266 14.18 -1.55 10.55
N ALA A 267 13.09 -2.33 10.49
CA ALA A 267 12.77 -3.17 9.33
C ALA A 267 12.50 -2.33 8.07
N ILE A 268 11.72 -1.25 8.19
CA ILE A 268 11.46 -0.31 7.08
C ILE A 268 12.78 0.32 6.59
N HIS A 269 13.62 0.79 7.51
CA HIS A 269 14.91 1.39 7.15
C HIS A 269 15.84 0.38 6.46
N ALA A 270 15.98 -0.84 7.03
CA ALA A 270 16.83 -1.88 6.47
C ALA A 270 16.31 -2.38 5.10
N ALA A 271 15.00 -2.43 4.89
CA ALA A 271 14.41 -2.70 3.58
C ALA A 271 14.77 -1.60 2.58
N ALA A 272 14.69 -0.32 2.98
CA ALA A 272 15.07 0.81 2.13
C ALA A 272 16.55 0.75 1.71
N GLU A 273 17.45 0.25 2.56
CA GLU A 273 18.87 0.06 2.24
C GLU A 273 19.13 -0.96 1.12
N ARG A 274 18.15 -1.81 0.80
CA ARG A 274 18.22 -2.85 -0.24
C ARG A 274 17.62 -2.39 -1.58
N LEU A 275 16.98 -1.24 -1.62
CA LEU A 275 16.18 -0.76 -2.74
C LEU A 275 16.82 0.43 -3.45
N SER A 276 16.39 0.63 -4.68
CA SER A 276 16.76 1.75 -5.55
C SER A 276 15.57 2.69 -5.80
N PRO A 277 15.79 3.93 -6.24
CA PRO A 277 14.70 4.83 -6.59
C PRO A 277 13.69 4.18 -7.54
N GLY A 278 12.40 4.28 -7.18
CA GLY A 278 11.30 3.69 -7.93
C GLY A 278 10.95 2.24 -7.55
N ASP A 279 11.70 1.63 -6.64
CA ASP A 279 11.30 0.38 -5.99
C ASP A 279 10.30 0.68 -4.85
N ILE A 280 9.69 -0.35 -4.27
CA ILE A 280 8.54 -0.20 -3.39
C ILE A 280 8.76 -0.95 -2.07
N ILE A 281 8.42 -0.32 -0.95
CA ILE A 281 8.21 -0.97 0.34
C ILE A 281 6.71 -1.01 0.60
N LEU A 282 6.21 -2.18 0.99
CA LEU A 282 4.87 -2.35 1.52
C LEU A 282 4.94 -2.55 3.03
N VAL A 283 4.13 -1.83 3.79
CA VAL A 283 4.01 -1.96 5.25
C VAL A 283 2.59 -2.42 5.57
N GLU A 284 2.45 -3.71 5.86
CA GLU A 284 1.15 -4.36 6.09
C GLU A 284 0.74 -4.40 7.56
N LEU A 285 1.24 -3.46 8.32
CA LEU A 285 1.12 -3.42 9.77
C LEU A 285 0.38 -2.17 10.23
N HIS A 286 -0.41 -2.34 11.29
CA HIS A 286 -0.99 -1.27 12.07
C HIS A 286 -0.81 -1.54 13.57
N ALA A 287 -1.11 -0.55 14.41
CA ALA A 287 -0.98 -0.70 15.85
C ALA A 287 -2.08 0.05 16.61
N PRO A 288 -2.38 -0.32 17.88
CA PRO A 288 -3.32 0.39 18.72
C PRO A 288 -3.00 1.89 18.82
N GLY A 289 -3.98 2.74 18.52
CA GLY A 289 -3.85 4.19 18.56
C GLY A 289 -4.34 4.85 19.85
N PRO A 290 -4.26 6.19 19.95
CA PRO A 290 -4.59 6.93 21.16
C PRO A 290 -6.07 6.96 21.52
N ARG A 291 -6.98 6.54 20.64
CA ARG A 291 -8.42 6.54 20.91
C ARG A 291 -8.80 5.74 22.15
N PHE A 292 -8.14 4.59 22.33
CA PHE A 292 -8.36 3.67 23.44
C PHE A 292 -7.06 3.49 24.26
N ASP A 293 -6.32 4.58 24.48
CA ASP A 293 -5.09 4.62 25.29
C ASP A 293 -4.07 3.54 24.91
N PHE A 294 -3.95 3.24 23.60
CA PHE A 294 -3.05 2.22 23.03
C PHE A 294 -3.34 0.79 23.51
N GLU A 295 -4.57 0.52 23.97
CA GLU A 295 -4.99 -0.81 24.38
C GLU A 295 -5.05 -1.76 23.18
N GLU A 296 -4.53 -2.99 23.35
CA GLU A 296 -4.69 -4.07 22.38
C GLU A 296 -6.14 -4.59 22.40
N ARG A 297 -6.78 -4.60 21.24
CA ARG A 297 -8.18 -4.98 21.08
C ARG A 297 -8.31 -6.03 19.98
N ASP A 298 -8.96 -7.15 20.29
CA ASP A 298 -9.19 -8.24 19.34
C ASP A 298 -10.00 -7.78 18.11
N THR A 299 -10.83 -6.75 18.25
CA THR A 299 -11.62 -6.15 17.15
C THR A 299 -10.78 -5.24 16.26
N GLN A 300 -9.55 -4.90 16.66
CA GLN A 300 -8.67 -3.91 16.04
C GLN A 300 -9.26 -2.48 15.98
N GLU A 301 -10.39 -2.20 16.65
CA GLU A 301 -10.92 -0.84 16.75
C GLU A 301 -9.88 0.11 17.35
N GLY A 302 -9.74 1.30 16.75
CA GLY A 302 -8.76 2.29 17.17
C GLY A 302 -7.34 2.05 16.68
N TYR A 303 -7.08 0.99 15.88
CA TYR A 303 -5.77 0.74 15.31
C TYR A 303 -5.50 1.64 14.10
N ILE A 304 -4.29 2.16 14.00
CA ILE A 304 -3.89 3.17 13.01
C ILE A 304 -2.58 2.81 12.31
N ALA A 305 -2.31 3.46 11.19
CA ALA A 305 -1.09 3.29 10.42
C ALA A 305 0.16 3.68 11.22
N LEU A 306 1.25 2.93 11.01
CA LEU A 306 2.47 3.01 11.82
C LEU A 306 3.20 4.36 11.73
N GLU A 307 3.01 5.15 10.68
CA GLU A 307 3.67 6.45 10.53
C GLU A 307 3.28 7.47 11.60
N TRP A 308 2.29 7.19 12.44
CA TRP A 308 1.93 8.05 13.56
C TRP A 308 3.01 8.10 14.64
N TRP A 309 3.79 7.04 14.82
CA TRP A 309 4.91 6.98 15.76
C TRP A 309 6.16 7.63 15.18
N PRO A 310 6.92 8.43 15.97
CA PRO A 310 8.03 9.25 15.48
C PRO A 310 9.14 8.45 14.78
N ASP A 311 9.49 7.27 15.28
CA ASP A 311 10.51 6.40 14.69
C ASP A 311 10.08 5.81 13.34
N ASN A 312 8.83 5.33 13.24
CA ASN A 312 8.28 4.85 11.98
C ASN A 312 8.15 5.99 10.96
N PHE A 313 7.68 7.17 11.40
CA PHE A 313 7.65 8.36 10.55
C PHE A 313 9.04 8.69 9.97
N ALA A 314 10.06 8.68 10.82
CA ALA A 314 11.43 8.95 10.42
C ALA A 314 11.97 7.92 9.42
N ALA A 315 11.70 6.63 9.63
CA ALA A 315 12.08 5.54 8.73
C ALA A 315 11.42 5.70 7.35
N VAL A 316 10.11 5.93 7.32
CA VAL A 316 9.34 6.14 6.08
C VAL A 316 9.85 7.37 5.33
N GLN A 317 10.04 8.49 6.04
CA GLN A 317 10.52 9.72 5.43
C GLN A 317 11.93 9.56 4.84
N SER A 318 12.82 8.84 5.52
CA SER A 318 14.15 8.53 5.00
C SER A 318 14.07 7.68 3.72
N ALA A 319 13.20 6.67 3.67
CA ALA A 319 13.00 5.84 2.49
C ALA A 319 12.45 6.64 1.30
N THR A 320 11.41 7.46 1.54
CA THR A 320 10.78 8.27 0.48
C THR A 320 11.69 9.38 -0.05
N ALA A 321 12.54 9.97 0.81
CA ALA A 321 13.56 10.94 0.39
C ALA A 321 14.61 10.32 -0.55
N ARG A 322 14.83 9.00 -0.50
CA ARG A 322 15.70 8.24 -1.41
C ARG A 322 14.99 7.85 -2.70
N GLY A 323 13.75 8.27 -2.93
CA GLY A 323 12.97 7.96 -4.12
C GLY A 323 12.30 6.58 -4.10
N ILE A 324 12.25 5.92 -2.95
CA ILE A 324 11.55 4.64 -2.75
C ILE A 324 10.08 4.96 -2.44
N LEU A 325 9.16 4.25 -3.08
CA LEU A 325 7.75 4.34 -2.74
C LEU A 325 7.48 3.53 -1.47
N VAL A 326 6.85 4.14 -0.47
CA VAL A 326 6.37 3.42 0.71
C VAL A 326 4.85 3.42 0.69
N VAL A 327 4.26 2.23 0.58
CA VAL A 327 2.81 2.01 0.66
C VAL A 327 2.50 1.41 2.03
N ALA A 328 1.48 1.91 2.70
CA ALA A 328 1.10 1.42 4.01
C ALA A 328 -0.41 1.22 4.12
N ALA A 329 -0.81 0.15 4.80
CA ALA A 329 -2.19 -0.07 5.20
C ALA A 329 -2.67 1.09 6.09
N ALA A 330 -3.83 1.67 5.79
CA ALA A 330 -4.39 2.75 6.62
C ALA A 330 -4.85 2.26 7.99
N GLY A 331 -5.06 0.95 8.13
CA GLY A 331 -5.51 0.28 9.35
C GLY A 331 -7.00 -0.07 9.34
N ASN A 332 -7.35 -1.01 10.20
CA ASN A 332 -8.71 -1.57 10.33
C ASN A 332 -9.45 -1.04 11.57
N GLY A 333 -9.04 0.10 12.09
CA GLY A 333 -9.54 0.66 13.33
C GLY A 333 -10.94 1.30 13.25
N ALA A 334 -11.56 1.37 12.08
CA ALA A 334 -12.79 2.12 11.79
C ALA A 334 -12.66 3.64 12.07
N GLU A 335 -11.45 4.17 12.12
CA GLU A 335 -11.11 5.51 12.59
C GLU A 335 -11.18 6.58 11.51
N SER A 336 -11.69 7.75 11.90
CA SER A 336 -11.43 8.98 11.15
C SER A 336 -10.04 9.51 11.50
N LEU A 337 -9.08 9.40 10.58
CA LEU A 337 -7.73 9.93 10.78
C LEU A 337 -7.69 11.47 10.85
N ASP A 338 -8.81 12.13 10.52
CA ASP A 338 -9.00 13.58 10.65
C ASP A 338 -9.49 13.99 12.05
N ASP A 339 -9.72 13.02 12.95
CA ASP A 339 -10.22 13.30 14.30
C ASP A 339 -9.16 14.00 15.15
N ALA A 340 -9.62 14.94 15.97
CA ALA A 340 -8.78 15.74 16.86
C ALA A 340 -7.99 14.93 17.90
N VAL A 341 -8.37 13.66 18.17
CA VAL A 341 -7.61 12.78 19.07
C VAL A 341 -6.19 12.53 18.53
N TYR A 342 -6.01 12.49 17.20
CA TYR A 342 -4.71 12.27 16.55
C TYR A 342 -3.84 13.52 16.51
N GLU A 343 -4.41 14.73 16.71
CA GLU A 343 -3.66 15.98 16.83
C GLU A 343 -2.98 16.15 18.20
N ARG A 344 -3.43 15.40 19.19
CA ARG A 344 -2.87 15.48 20.55
C ARG A 344 -1.51 14.79 20.59
N ARG A 345 -0.44 15.58 20.65
CA ARG A 345 0.89 15.03 20.88
C ARG A 345 0.96 14.34 22.25
N PRO A 346 1.28 13.05 22.34
CA PRO A 346 1.62 12.43 23.61
C PRO A 346 2.78 13.18 24.30
N ALA A 347 2.73 13.29 25.62
CA ALA A 347 3.77 14.01 26.37
C ALA A 347 5.17 13.40 26.18
N GLU A 348 5.20 12.10 25.88
CA GLU A 348 6.39 11.30 25.66
C GLU A 348 6.94 11.40 24.22
N PHE A 349 6.28 12.05 23.31
CA PHE A 349 6.78 12.24 21.94
C PHE A 349 7.65 13.50 21.84
N PRO A 350 8.62 13.55 20.91
CA PRO A 350 9.45 14.74 20.69
C PRO A 350 8.61 16.02 20.51
N ASP A 351 9.07 17.15 21.02
CA ASP A 351 8.33 18.43 20.93
C ASP A 351 8.02 18.86 19.50
N GLY A 352 8.87 18.48 18.56
CA GLY A 352 8.69 18.73 17.14
C GLY A 352 7.68 17.83 16.44
N TRP A 353 7.11 16.83 17.12
CA TRP A 353 6.14 15.92 16.53
C TRP A 353 4.87 16.66 16.11
N ARG A 354 4.32 16.27 14.96
CA ARG A 354 3.03 16.72 14.44
C ARG A 354 2.31 15.52 13.84
N ASN A 355 0.98 15.51 13.96
CA ASN A 355 0.15 14.45 13.40
C ASN A 355 0.41 14.28 11.90
N PRO A 356 0.94 13.12 11.44
CA PRO A 356 1.22 12.88 10.03
C PRO A 356 -0.05 12.67 9.19
N PHE A 357 -1.19 12.41 9.83
CA PHE A 357 -2.47 12.26 9.14
C PHE A 357 -3.10 13.59 8.74
N ASN A 358 -2.68 14.69 9.33
CA ASN A 358 -3.12 16.02 8.93
C ASN A 358 -2.35 16.46 7.67
N PRO A 359 -3.03 16.67 6.51
CA PRO A 359 -2.38 17.06 5.26
C PRO A 359 -1.64 18.41 5.30
N SER A 360 -1.94 19.25 6.31
CA SER A 360 -1.27 20.55 6.51
C SER A 360 0.09 20.39 7.21
N ASN A 361 0.35 19.25 7.81
CA ASN A 361 1.61 18.96 8.48
C ASN A 361 2.61 18.30 7.51
N ARG A 362 3.86 18.14 7.97
CA ARG A 362 4.90 17.45 7.22
C ARG A 362 4.47 16.00 6.96
N SER A 363 4.55 15.57 5.70
CA SER A 363 4.26 14.19 5.31
C SER A 363 5.51 13.31 5.44
N SER A 364 5.33 12.06 5.83
CA SER A 364 6.36 11.00 5.71
C SER A 364 6.67 10.66 4.26
N GLY A 365 5.73 10.95 3.35
CA GLY A 365 5.74 10.52 1.96
C GLY A 365 5.04 9.17 1.72
N ALA A 366 4.61 8.43 2.74
CA ALA A 366 3.88 7.18 2.54
C ALA A 366 2.60 7.37 1.71
N ILE A 367 2.18 6.34 1.03
CA ILE A 367 0.90 6.21 0.33
C ILE A 367 0.00 5.37 1.23
N LEU A 368 -0.98 6.00 1.88
CA LEU A 368 -1.93 5.28 2.75
C LEU A 368 -3.07 4.69 1.93
N VAL A 369 -3.36 3.41 2.18
CA VAL A 369 -4.35 2.64 1.44
C VAL A 369 -5.49 2.19 2.34
N GLY A 370 -6.71 2.60 1.98
CA GLY A 370 -7.95 2.17 2.62
C GLY A 370 -8.59 0.97 1.93
N ALA A 371 -9.50 0.31 2.63
CA ALA A 371 -10.21 -0.87 2.15
C ALA A 371 -11.56 -0.49 1.53
N GLY A 372 -11.69 -0.71 0.22
CA GLY A 372 -12.92 -0.54 -0.55
C GLY A 372 -13.64 -1.86 -0.81
N ALA A 373 -14.97 -1.79 -0.91
CA ALA A 373 -15.77 -2.95 -1.28
C ALA A 373 -15.45 -3.41 -2.71
N PRO A 374 -15.37 -4.73 -2.96
CA PRO A 374 -15.40 -5.27 -4.32
C PRO A 374 -16.79 -5.09 -4.94
N PRO A 375 -16.98 -5.36 -6.25
CA PRO A 375 -18.29 -5.38 -6.87
C PRO A 375 -19.27 -6.31 -6.13
N PRO A 376 -20.54 -5.91 -5.95
CA PRO A 376 -21.56 -6.76 -5.34
C PRO A 376 -21.66 -8.13 -6.02
N GLY A 377 -21.79 -9.19 -5.22
CA GLY A 377 -21.88 -10.57 -5.72
C GLY A 377 -20.52 -11.24 -5.98
N THR A 378 -19.39 -10.57 -5.71
CA THR A 378 -18.07 -11.20 -5.77
C THR A 378 -18.02 -12.41 -4.85
N HIS A 379 -17.67 -13.58 -5.40
CA HIS A 379 -17.70 -14.90 -4.72
C HIS A 379 -19.03 -15.20 -4.00
N GLY A 380 -20.14 -14.65 -4.51
CA GLY A 380 -21.48 -14.85 -3.95
C GLY A 380 -21.80 -13.96 -2.73
N ARG A 381 -20.93 -12.98 -2.40
CA ARG A 381 -21.09 -12.09 -1.24
C ARG A 381 -21.32 -10.64 -1.68
N ASP A 382 -21.98 -9.87 -0.80
CA ASP A 382 -22.25 -8.44 -1.00
C ASP A 382 -21.74 -7.65 0.21
N HIS A 383 -20.81 -6.74 -0.02
CA HIS A 383 -20.22 -5.86 0.98
C HIS A 383 -20.63 -4.39 0.81
N GLY A 384 -21.66 -4.13 0.00
CA GLY A 384 -22.14 -2.81 -0.37
C GLY A 384 -21.73 -2.39 -1.77
N PRO A 385 -22.01 -1.14 -2.16
CA PRO A 385 -21.65 -0.62 -3.49
C PRO A 385 -20.15 -0.76 -3.76
N ASP A 386 -19.81 -1.13 -5.00
CA ASP A 386 -18.41 -1.22 -5.43
C ASP A 386 -17.63 0.05 -5.09
N ARG A 387 -16.39 -0.08 -4.63
CA ARG A 387 -15.51 1.03 -4.19
C ARG A 387 -16.04 1.85 -3.00
N SER A 388 -17.11 1.44 -2.33
CA SER A 388 -17.51 2.08 -1.09
C SER A 388 -16.60 1.71 0.07
N ARG A 389 -16.47 2.57 1.09
CA ARG A 389 -15.67 2.27 2.29
C ARG A 389 -16.20 1.05 3.03
N LEU A 390 -15.37 0.08 3.31
CA LEU A 390 -15.69 -1.00 4.24
C LEU A 390 -15.71 -0.49 5.69
N ALA A 391 -16.58 -1.03 6.52
CA ALA A 391 -16.85 -0.49 7.85
C ALA A 391 -15.61 -0.37 8.74
N PHE A 392 -14.74 -1.37 8.70
CA PHE A 392 -13.50 -1.43 9.48
C PHE A 392 -12.40 -0.49 8.97
N SER A 393 -12.44 -0.08 7.69
CA SER A 393 -11.37 0.73 7.11
C SER A 393 -11.25 2.08 7.78
N ASN A 394 -10.04 2.45 8.17
CA ASN A 394 -9.70 3.84 8.48
C ASN A 394 -9.89 4.72 7.25
N TYR A 395 -10.20 5.99 7.47
CA TYR A 395 -10.53 6.96 6.44
C TYR A 395 -10.08 8.37 6.83
N GLY A 396 -10.02 9.29 5.89
CA GLY A 396 -9.68 10.68 6.12
C GLY A 396 -8.92 11.30 4.95
N ALA A 397 -8.62 12.59 5.04
CA ALA A 397 -8.00 13.39 3.98
C ALA A 397 -6.62 12.85 3.57
N ARG A 398 -5.94 12.16 4.51
CA ARG A 398 -4.61 11.60 4.31
C ARG A 398 -4.60 10.28 3.52
N VAL A 399 -5.73 9.56 3.45
CA VAL A 399 -5.80 8.29 2.70
C VAL A 399 -5.77 8.58 1.20
N ASP A 400 -4.84 7.96 0.49
CA ASP A 400 -4.50 8.30 -0.90
C ASP A 400 -5.26 7.48 -1.93
N ALA A 401 -5.37 6.17 -1.69
CA ALA A 401 -5.95 5.20 -2.63
C ALA A 401 -6.67 4.08 -1.88
N GLN A 402 -7.46 3.30 -2.62
CA GLN A 402 -8.11 2.09 -2.11
C GLN A 402 -7.83 0.88 -3.00
N GLY A 403 -7.85 -0.30 -2.41
CA GLY A 403 -7.94 -1.58 -3.11
C GLY A 403 -9.15 -2.37 -2.66
N TRP A 404 -9.32 -3.59 -3.18
CA TRP A 404 -10.31 -4.52 -2.66
C TRP A 404 -9.95 -4.92 -1.23
N GLY A 405 -10.83 -4.65 -0.27
CA GLY A 405 -10.65 -4.97 1.15
C GLY A 405 -11.39 -6.23 1.58
N ARG A 406 -12.02 -6.95 0.66
CA ARG A 406 -12.72 -8.23 0.85
C ARG A 406 -12.63 -9.06 -0.43
N GLU A 407 -12.80 -10.38 -0.30
CA GLU A 407 -12.92 -11.31 -1.43
C GLU A 407 -11.70 -11.29 -2.37
N VAL A 408 -10.50 -11.10 -1.84
CA VAL A 408 -9.27 -11.13 -2.63
C VAL A 408 -8.77 -12.56 -2.72
N THR A 409 -8.79 -13.11 -3.95
CA THR A 409 -8.27 -14.44 -4.26
C THR A 409 -6.76 -14.40 -4.38
N THR A 410 -6.04 -15.22 -3.60
CA THR A 410 -4.57 -15.21 -3.55
C THR A 410 -4.01 -16.51 -2.96
N THR A 411 -2.70 -16.61 -2.89
CA THR A 411 -1.95 -17.70 -2.22
C THR A 411 -2.12 -17.66 -0.70
N GLY A 412 -1.79 -18.74 -0.01
CA GLY A 412 -1.80 -18.85 1.44
C GLY A 412 -3.12 -19.35 2.02
N GLY A 413 -3.11 -19.54 3.33
CA GLY A 413 -4.28 -19.99 4.08
C GLY A 413 -5.15 -18.83 4.57
N PHE A 414 -6.19 -19.20 5.30
CA PHE A 414 -7.09 -18.25 5.94
C PHE A 414 -6.80 -18.20 7.44
N TRP A 415 -6.23 -17.10 7.92
CA TRP A 415 -5.87 -16.92 9.32
C TRP A 415 -4.90 -18.01 9.81
N ASP A 416 -5.25 -18.78 10.84
CA ASP A 416 -4.47 -19.89 11.40
C ASP A 416 -4.81 -21.27 10.77
N ARG A 417 -5.46 -21.28 9.60
CA ARG A 417 -6.03 -22.46 8.94
C ARG A 417 -5.56 -22.60 7.50
N PRO A 418 -5.71 -23.81 6.92
CA PRO A 418 -5.60 -24.01 5.48
C PRO A 418 -6.47 -23.06 4.67
N GLY A 419 -6.13 -22.87 3.41
CA GLY A 419 -6.91 -22.04 2.50
C GLY A 419 -8.34 -22.52 2.33
N ASP A 420 -9.27 -21.59 2.24
CA ASP A 420 -10.70 -21.85 2.04
C ASP A 420 -11.05 -22.13 0.57
N LEU A 421 -10.19 -21.76 -0.36
CA LEU A 421 -10.33 -22.09 -1.78
C LEU A 421 -9.61 -23.41 -2.10
N GLN A 422 -8.39 -23.59 -1.62
CA GLN A 422 -7.65 -24.83 -1.63
C GLN A 422 -6.83 -24.96 -0.35
N GLY A 423 -7.07 -26.01 0.40
CA GLY A 423 -6.39 -26.37 1.64
C GLY A 423 -5.76 -27.75 1.56
N GLY A 424 -5.56 -28.38 2.69
CA GLY A 424 -4.99 -29.72 2.81
C GLY A 424 -3.77 -29.75 3.72
N ALA A 425 -2.94 -30.81 3.63
CA ALA A 425 -1.78 -30.99 4.50
C ALA A 425 -0.57 -30.11 4.10
N GLU A 426 -0.48 -29.74 2.83
CA GLU A 426 0.68 -29.07 2.26
C GLU A 426 0.45 -27.54 2.19
N GLU A 427 1.02 -26.80 3.13
CA GLU A 427 0.92 -25.33 3.23
C GLU A 427 1.40 -24.62 1.95
N ILE A 428 2.32 -25.24 1.21
CA ILE A 428 2.87 -24.68 -0.04
C ILE A 428 1.87 -24.63 -1.20
N ALA A 429 0.71 -25.26 -1.05
CA ALA A 429 -0.36 -25.31 -2.06
C ALA A 429 -1.69 -24.77 -1.53
N TRP A 430 -1.67 -23.91 -0.51
CA TRP A 430 -2.89 -23.29 0.01
C TRP A 430 -3.27 -22.01 -0.74
N TYR A 431 -4.56 -21.86 -1.03
CA TYR A 431 -5.13 -20.67 -1.66
C TYR A 431 -6.40 -20.25 -0.94
N THR A 432 -6.62 -18.95 -0.88
CA THR A 432 -7.79 -18.33 -0.23
C THR A 432 -8.57 -17.44 -1.18
N ASP A 433 -9.89 -17.38 -0.98
CA ASP A 433 -10.82 -16.47 -1.65
C ASP A 433 -11.27 -15.31 -0.75
N THR A 434 -10.86 -15.32 0.51
CA THR A 434 -11.41 -14.45 1.55
C THR A 434 -10.37 -13.53 2.16
N PHE A 435 -9.19 -13.39 1.54
CA PHE A 435 -8.19 -12.45 2.03
C PHE A 435 -8.79 -11.03 2.10
N SER A 436 -8.63 -10.36 3.26
CA SER A 436 -9.37 -9.15 3.60
C SER A 436 -8.58 -8.20 4.48
N GLY A 437 -9.13 -6.99 4.68
CA GLY A 437 -8.52 -5.92 5.46
C GLY A 437 -7.97 -4.80 4.59
N THR A 438 -7.36 -3.80 5.21
CA THR A 438 -6.51 -2.85 4.49
C THR A 438 -5.26 -3.55 3.96
N SER A 439 -4.90 -4.72 4.54
CA SER A 439 -3.83 -5.60 4.04
C SER A 439 -4.16 -6.34 2.74
N SER A 440 -5.42 -6.54 2.37
CA SER A 440 -5.75 -7.05 1.04
C SER A 440 -5.83 -5.93 0.01
N ALA A 441 -6.13 -4.72 0.46
CA ALA A 441 -6.24 -3.54 -0.38
C ALA A 441 -4.88 -2.95 -0.79
N SER A 442 -3.91 -2.93 0.14
CA SER A 442 -2.58 -2.34 -0.08
C SER A 442 -1.79 -3.04 -1.18
N PRO A 443 -1.71 -4.39 -1.25
CA PRO A 443 -0.96 -5.07 -2.29
C PRO A 443 -1.58 -4.87 -3.69
N VAL A 444 -2.89 -4.62 -3.79
CA VAL A 444 -3.51 -4.22 -5.08
C VAL A 444 -2.96 -2.87 -5.56
N VAL A 445 -2.80 -1.91 -4.66
CA VAL A 445 -2.20 -0.60 -4.98
C VAL A 445 -0.70 -0.74 -5.29
N VAL A 446 0.03 -1.58 -4.54
CA VAL A 446 1.45 -1.87 -4.80
C VAL A 446 1.65 -2.49 -6.16
N GLY A 447 0.84 -3.49 -6.54
CA GLY A 447 0.90 -4.10 -7.85
C GLY A 447 0.65 -3.10 -8.99
N ALA A 448 -0.34 -2.21 -8.82
CA ALA A 448 -0.59 -1.12 -9.77
C ALA A 448 0.62 -0.17 -9.89
N LEU A 449 1.22 0.22 -8.77
CA LEU A 449 2.41 1.08 -8.75
C LEU A 449 3.63 0.38 -9.37
N ALA A 450 3.82 -0.92 -9.12
CA ALA A 450 4.90 -1.71 -9.72
C ALA A 450 4.74 -1.78 -11.24
N ALA A 451 3.52 -1.97 -11.75
CA ALA A 451 3.25 -1.91 -13.18
C ALA A 451 3.58 -0.53 -13.76
N LEU A 452 3.16 0.55 -13.12
CA LEU A 452 3.44 1.93 -13.57
C LEU A 452 4.94 2.25 -13.55
N GLN A 453 5.66 1.88 -12.48
CA GLN A 453 7.11 2.06 -12.38
C GLN A 453 7.86 1.25 -13.44
N GLY A 454 7.44 0.01 -13.68
CA GLY A 454 8.00 -0.83 -14.72
C GLY A 454 7.82 -0.24 -16.12
N MET A 455 6.64 0.32 -16.43
CA MET A 455 6.39 1.00 -17.71
C MET A 455 7.24 2.27 -17.87
N LEU A 456 7.37 3.09 -16.81
CA LEU A 456 8.25 4.26 -16.84
C LEU A 456 9.70 3.87 -17.11
N LYS A 457 10.22 2.85 -16.38
CA LYS A 457 11.58 2.33 -16.60
C LYS A 457 11.75 1.79 -18.02
N ALA A 458 10.76 1.05 -18.55
CA ALA A 458 10.77 0.53 -19.92
C ALA A 458 10.76 1.65 -20.98
N ALA A 459 10.12 2.77 -20.68
CA ALA A 459 10.09 3.96 -21.53
C ALA A 459 11.32 4.88 -21.35
N GLY A 460 12.32 4.48 -20.54
CA GLY A 460 13.49 5.30 -20.23
C GLY A 460 13.18 6.57 -19.44
N GLN A 461 12.03 6.61 -18.76
CA GLN A 461 11.62 7.73 -17.93
C GLN A 461 12.10 7.56 -16.48
N ALA A 462 12.29 8.68 -15.79
CA ALA A 462 12.59 8.66 -14.36
C ALA A 462 11.43 8.04 -13.57
N PRO A 463 11.72 7.20 -12.56
CA PRO A 463 10.70 6.66 -11.67
C PRO A 463 9.89 7.78 -10.99
N MET A 464 8.66 7.45 -10.60
CA MET A 464 7.87 8.38 -9.79
C MET A 464 8.44 8.49 -8.39
N SER A 465 8.46 9.72 -7.86
CA SER A 465 8.55 9.95 -6.41
C SER A 465 7.22 9.60 -5.73
N SER A 466 7.24 9.42 -4.41
CA SER A 466 6.02 9.22 -3.62
C SER A 466 4.98 10.31 -3.83
N GLU A 467 5.39 11.57 -3.90
CA GLU A 467 4.50 12.70 -4.16
C GLU A 467 3.80 12.56 -5.52
N ARG A 468 4.58 12.26 -6.58
CA ARG A 468 4.04 12.07 -7.93
C ARG A 468 3.10 10.86 -8.00
N ALA A 469 3.45 9.75 -7.34
CA ALA A 469 2.61 8.55 -7.28
C ALA A 469 1.26 8.84 -6.60
N ARG A 470 1.27 9.52 -5.44
CA ARG A 470 0.06 9.96 -4.74
C ARG A 470 -0.81 10.88 -5.62
N ALA A 471 -0.19 11.86 -6.28
CA ALA A 471 -0.91 12.77 -7.17
C ALA A 471 -1.55 12.04 -8.36
N VAL A 472 -0.88 11.06 -8.94
CA VAL A 472 -1.41 10.24 -10.04
C VAL A 472 -2.57 9.38 -9.56
N LEU A 473 -2.42 8.62 -8.49
CA LEU A 473 -3.49 7.77 -7.93
C LEU A 473 -4.75 8.58 -7.59
N ARG A 474 -4.57 9.76 -6.98
CA ARG A 474 -5.69 10.65 -6.64
C ARG A 474 -6.39 11.26 -7.86
N ALA A 475 -5.67 11.46 -8.96
CA ALA A 475 -6.18 12.17 -10.13
C ALA A 475 -6.78 11.25 -11.20
N THR A 476 -6.40 9.96 -11.24
CA THR A 476 -6.72 9.06 -12.36
C THR A 476 -7.50 7.81 -11.96
N GLY A 477 -7.53 7.47 -10.66
CA GLY A 477 -8.24 6.27 -10.18
C GLY A 477 -9.76 6.38 -10.28
N SER A 478 -10.41 5.23 -10.23
CA SER A 478 -11.88 5.10 -10.20
C SER A 478 -12.43 5.63 -8.87
N PRO A 479 -13.37 6.61 -8.88
CA PRO A 479 -13.82 7.29 -7.67
C PRO A 479 -14.50 6.37 -6.65
N GLN A 480 -14.33 6.70 -5.37
CA GLN A 480 -15.08 6.09 -4.27
C GLN A 480 -16.58 6.32 -4.43
N GLN A 481 -17.38 5.34 -4.01
CA GLN A 481 -18.84 5.42 -3.98
C GLN A 481 -19.36 5.55 -2.55
N ASP A 482 -20.58 6.09 -2.42
CA ASP A 482 -21.32 6.13 -1.16
C ASP A 482 -21.82 4.74 -0.79
N ALA A 483 -21.92 4.48 0.52
CA ALA A 483 -22.69 3.37 1.09
C ALA A 483 -23.56 3.87 2.25
N PRO A 484 -24.63 3.17 2.62
CA PRO A 484 -25.44 3.53 3.77
C PRO A 484 -24.60 3.72 5.04
N GLY A 485 -24.67 4.89 5.66
CA GLY A 485 -23.85 5.26 6.84
C GLY A 485 -22.36 5.47 6.58
N ARG A 486 -21.89 5.31 5.36
CA ARG A 486 -20.49 5.47 4.96
C ARG A 486 -20.39 6.26 3.64
N PRO A 487 -20.66 7.57 3.69
CA PRO A 487 -20.58 8.41 2.49
C PRO A 487 -19.14 8.54 1.98
N ALA A 488 -18.96 8.88 0.71
CA ALA A 488 -17.66 9.07 0.08
C ALA A 488 -16.82 10.20 0.70
N SER A 489 -17.45 11.08 1.50
CA SER A 489 -16.74 12.05 2.34
C SER A 489 -15.90 11.39 3.45
N GLN A 490 -16.24 10.17 3.85
CA GLN A 490 -15.35 9.29 4.63
C GLN A 490 -14.32 8.69 3.68
N ARG A 491 -13.37 9.51 3.30
CA ARG A 491 -12.46 9.28 2.18
C ARG A 491 -11.52 8.09 2.43
N ILE A 492 -11.51 7.15 1.48
CA ILE A 492 -10.49 6.09 1.37
C ILE A 492 -9.69 6.17 0.04
N GLY A 493 -9.91 7.22 -0.75
CA GLY A 493 -9.26 7.44 -2.03
C GLY A 493 -9.90 6.68 -3.20
N ASN A 494 -9.28 6.80 -4.36
CA ASN A 494 -9.72 6.15 -5.59
C ASN A 494 -9.09 4.76 -5.72
N ARG A 495 -9.79 3.80 -6.35
CA ARG A 495 -9.18 2.55 -6.79
C ARG A 495 -8.28 2.84 -7.99
N PRO A 496 -7.04 2.31 -8.07
CA PRO A 496 -6.16 2.53 -9.21
C PRO A 496 -6.84 2.20 -10.55
N ASP A 497 -6.57 3.02 -11.56
CA ASP A 497 -6.85 2.79 -12.97
C ASP A 497 -5.51 2.94 -13.70
N ILE A 498 -4.86 1.80 -13.98
CA ILE A 498 -3.53 1.79 -14.57
C ILE A 498 -3.54 2.44 -15.94
N LYS A 499 -4.57 2.21 -16.74
CA LYS A 499 -4.69 2.77 -18.10
C LYS A 499 -4.78 4.29 -18.05
N ALA A 500 -5.65 4.85 -17.21
CA ALA A 500 -5.76 6.29 -17.04
C ALA A 500 -4.48 6.91 -16.45
N ALA A 501 -3.81 6.21 -15.52
CA ALA A 501 -2.55 6.64 -14.95
C ALA A 501 -1.43 6.70 -16.00
N VAL A 502 -1.31 5.68 -16.86
CA VAL A 502 -0.33 5.63 -17.95
C VAL A 502 -0.56 6.75 -18.94
N THR A 503 -1.80 7.02 -19.34
CA THR A 503 -2.15 8.13 -20.24
C THR A 503 -1.66 9.48 -19.69
N ARG A 504 -1.68 9.65 -18.38
CA ARG A 504 -1.17 10.85 -17.71
C ARG A 504 0.36 10.89 -17.57
N LEU A 505 0.98 9.72 -17.32
CA LEU A 505 2.42 9.60 -17.03
C LEU A 505 3.27 9.55 -18.29
N LEU A 506 2.79 8.82 -19.28
CA LEU A 506 3.39 8.57 -20.58
C LEU A 506 2.38 9.00 -21.64
N PRO A 507 2.10 10.31 -21.80
CA PRO A 507 1.27 10.76 -22.90
C PRO A 507 1.91 10.20 -24.16
N GLU A 508 1.13 9.42 -24.91
CA GLU A 508 1.55 8.86 -26.19
C GLU A 508 2.19 10.00 -27.00
N ALA A 509 3.31 9.72 -27.65
CA ALA A 509 3.96 10.68 -28.51
C ALA A 509 2.95 11.00 -29.64
N VAL A 510 2.25 12.12 -29.48
CA VAL A 510 1.29 12.58 -30.48
C VAL A 510 2.10 13.02 -31.69
N GLY A 511 2.13 12.16 -32.70
CA GLY A 511 2.64 12.57 -33.98
C GLY A 511 1.77 13.69 -34.54
N SER A 512 2.35 14.59 -35.29
CA SER A 512 1.58 15.60 -36.02
C SER A 512 2.09 15.75 -37.45
N GLY A 513 1.19 16.11 -38.32
CA GLY A 513 1.54 16.35 -39.72
C GLY A 513 0.40 16.98 -40.49
N GLN A 514 0.67 17.34 -41.71
CA GLN A 514 -0.32 17.86 -42.62
C GLN A 514 -0.98 16.70 -43.40
N ALA A 515 -2.29 16.71 -43.50
CA ALA A 515 -3.00 15.68 -44.26
C ALA A 515 -2.76 15.89 -45.77
N GLU A 516 -2.28 14.85 -46.43
CA GLU A 516 -2.00 14.84 -47.86
C GLU A 516 -3.20 14.34 -48.68
N ARG A 517 -3.95 13.44 -48.10
CA ARG A 517 -5.12 12.78 -48.73
C ARG A 517 -6.16 12.47 -47.68
N TYR A 518 -7.43 12.35 -48.09
CA TYR A 518 -8.49 11.89 -47.23
C TYR A 518 -9.29 10.74 -47.91
N TRP A 519 -9.96 9.96 -47.07
CA TRP A 519 -10.92 8.94 -47.45
C TRP A 519 -12.09 9.02 -46.48
N ASP A 520 -13.31 9.19 -47.03
CA ASP A 520 -14.50 9.32 -46.20
C ASP A 520 -15.45 8.17 -46.45
N GLU A 521 -15.77 7.43 -45.40
CA GLU A 521 -16.71 6.32 -45.45
C GLU A 521 -18.13 6.84 -45.27
N LEU A 522 -18.77 7.15 -46.40
CA LEU A 522 -20.13 7.73 -46.40
C LEU A 522 -21.18 6.71 -45.94
N LEU A 523 -20.99 5.42 -46.27
CA LEU A 523 -21.88 4.31 -45.92
C LEU A 523 -21.03 3.14 -45.41
N PRO A 524 -20.86 2.99 -44.08
CA PRO A 524 -20.10 1.87 -43.55
C PRO A 524 -20.76 0.52 -43.83
N TYR A 525 -19.94 -0.51 -44.01
CA TYR A 525 -20.41 -1.90 -44.15
C TYR A 525 -19.54 -2.82 -43.26
N PRO A 526 -20.13 -3.62 -42.36
CA PRO A 526 -21.57 -3.65 -42.00
C PRO A 526 -22.10 -2.33 -41.45
N ARG A 527 -23.39 -2.07 -41.56
CA ARG A 527 -24.03 -0.80 -41.17
C ARG A 527 -23.97 -0.48 -39.68
N GLU A 528 -23.67 -1.46 -38.87
CA GLU A 528 -23.48 -1.33 -37.40
C GLU A 528 -22.15 -0.67 -37.04
N LEU A 529 -21.21 -0.57 -37.96
CA LEU A 529 -19.94 0.11 -37.71
C LEU A 529 -20.13 1.63 -37.77
N PRO A 530 -19.47 2.40 -36.87
CA PRO A 530 -19.51 3.84 -36.95
C PRO A 530 -18.81 4.33 -38.24
N PRO A 531 -19.32 5.37 -38.90
CA PRO A 531 -18.68 5.94 -40.08
C PRO A 531 -17.29 6.52 -39.70
N ARG A 532 -16.32 6.36 -40.61
CA ARG A 532 -14.93 6.79 -40.41
C ARG A 532 -14.52 7.82 -41.45
N LEU A 533 -13.69 8.78 -41.00
CA LEU A 533 -12.90 9.62 -41.86
C LEU A 533 -11.43 9.26 -41.66
N ARG A 534 -10.74 8.99 -42.77
CA ARG A 534 -9.31 8.67 -42.71
C ARG A 534 -8.52 9.77 -43.40
N LEU A 535 -7.42 10.15 -42.77
CA LEU A 535 -6.47 11.13 -43.29
C LEU A 535 -5.12 10.47 -43.47
N TYR A 536 -4.48 10.67 -44.61
CA TYR A 536 -3.13 10.22 -44.85
C TYR A 536 -2.16 11.27 -44.40
N VAL A 537 -1.39 10.95 -43.36
CA VAL A 537 -0.49 11.90 -42.65
C VAL A 537 0.80 11.19 -42.32
N SER A 538 1.93 11.82 -42.62
CA SER A 538 3.26 11.30 -42.31
C SER A 538 3.47 9.84 -42.76
N GLY A 539 3.07 9.54 -43.98
CA GLY A 539 3.28 8.26 -44.62
C GLY A 539 2.29 7.14 -44.24
N ALA A 540 1.26 7.40 -43.47
CA ALA A 540 0.26 6.40 -43.06
C ALA A 540 -1.17 6.96 -43.00
N TRP A 541 -2.14 6.05 -43.12
CA TRP A 541 -3.53 6.37 -42.91
C TRP A 541 -3.87 6.40 -41.41
N ARG A 542 -4.53 7.50 -40.97
CA ARG A 542 -5.02 7.68 -39.60
C ARG A 542 -6.53 7.74 -39.58
N ASN A 543 -7.18 7.22 -38.56
CA ASN A 543 -8.62 7.07 -38.44
C ASN A 543 -9.21 8.12 -37.51
N LEU A 544 -10.24 8.82 -37.94
CA LEU A 544 -11.14 9.59 -37.11
C LEU A 544 -12.47 8.86 -37.04
N ASN A 545 -12.77 8.26 -35.90
CA ASN A 545 -13.97 7.49 -35.68
C ASN A 545 -15.15 8.43 -35.39
N ASN A 546 -16.30 8.17 -36.00
CA ASN A 546 -17.56 8.90 -35.82
C ASN A 546 -17.43 10.44 -35.93
N PRO A 547 -16.81 10.99 -37.01
CA PRO A 547 -16.67 12.44 -37.17
C PRO A 547 -18.03 13.09 -37.38
N SER A 548 -18.22 14.30 -36.82
CA SER A 548 -19.44 15.07 -37.09
C SER A 548 -19.54 15.51 -38.55
N SER A 549 -20.75 15.89 -39.01
CA SER A 549 -20.97 16.42 -40.35
C SER A 549 -20.14 17.66 -40.63
N GLU A 550 -19.96 18.53 -39.64
CA GLU A 550 -19.18 19.76 -39.73
C GLU A 550 -17.70 19.48 -39.97
N ILE A 551 -17.14 18.48 -39.24
CA ILE A 551 -15.74 18.05 -39.44
C ILE A 551 -15.55 17.49 -40.84
N ARG A 552 -16.47 16.63 -41.32
CA ARG A 552 -16.42 16.07 -42.67
C ARG A 552 -16.45 17.19 -43.72
N GLN A 553 -17.42 18.10 -43.62
CA GLN A 553 -17.57 19.23 -44.53
C GLN A 553 -16.33 20.15 -44.53
N ALA A 554 -15.77 20.45 -43.39
CA ALA A 554 -14.55 21.26 -43.27
C ALA A 554 -13.37 20.60 -43.98
N VAL A 555 -13.15 19.30 -43.78
CA VAL A 555 -12.09 18.53 -44.44
C VAL A 555 -12.32 18.48 -45.95
N HIS A 556 -13.54 18.16 -46.41
CA HIS A 556 -13.88 18.15 -47.85
C HIS A 556 -13.63 19.51 -48.51
N SER A 557 -14.04 20.60 -47.85
CA SER A 557 -13.86 21.95 -48.39
C SER A 557 -12.39 22.30 -48.51
N ALA A 558 -11.56 21.95 -47.51
CA ALA A 558 -10.13 22.20 -47.56
C ALA A 558 -9.44 21.47 -48.72
N PHE A 559 -9.80 20.20 -48.96
CA PHE A 559 -9.23 19.43 -50.07
C PHE A 559 -9.76 19.88 -51.45
N ALA A 560 -11.02 20.32 -51.54
CA ALA A 560 -11.59 20.84 -52.78
C ALA A 560 -10.93 22.15 -53.26
N GLY A 561 -10.38 22.96 -52.34
CA GLY A 561 -9.64 24.19 -52.62
C GLY A 561 -8.25 24.00 -53.23
N GLY A 562 -7.78 22.78 -53.41
CA GLY A 562 -6.53 22.43 -54.06
C GLY A 562 -5.26 22.67 -53.25
N ARG A 563 -5.37 23.23 -52.06
CA ARG A 563 -4.27 23.34 -51.07
C ARG A 563 -4.82 23.06 -49.69
N PRO A 564 -4.95 21.76 -49.32
CA PRO A 564 -5.51 21.42 -48.03
C PRO A 564 -4.56 21.88 -46.91
N ASP A 565 -5.05 22.76 -46.03
CA ASP A 565 -4.38 23.09 -44.77
C ASP A 565 -5.12 22.40 -43.63
N VAL A 566 -4.92 21.09 -43.55
CA VAL A 566 -5.53 20.20 -42.55
C VAL A 566 -4.41 19.63 -41.70
N ARG A 567 -4.21 20.19 -40.51
CA ARG A 567 -3.23 19.73 -39.56
C ARG A 567 -3.85 18.70 -38.62
N VAL A 568 -3.14 17.59 -38.44
CA VAL A 568 -3.62 16.43 -37.70
C VAL A 568 -2.64 16.07 -36.60
N TRP A 569 -3.15 15.78 -35.42
CA TRP A 569 -2.44 15.10 -34.34
C TRP A 569 -2.98 13.70 -34.22
N PHE A 570 -2.09 12.73 -34.11
CA PHE A 570 -2.45 11.31 -34.10
C PHE A 570 -1.58 10.53 -33.11
N SER A 571 -2.20 9.51 -32.52
CA SER A 571 -1.56 8.48 -31.72
C SER A 571 -1.76 7.14 -32.46
N ASP A 572 -0.69 6.47 -32.78
CA ASP A 572 -0.70 5.29 -33.65
C ASP A 572 -1.50 5.57 -34.96
N ASP A 573 -2.61 4.90 -35.16
CA ASP A 573 -3.50 5.06 -36.32
C ASP A 573 -4.76 5.87 -36.03
N GLU A 574 -4.92 6.42 -34.81
CA GLU A 574 -6.09 7.20 -34.39
C GLU A 574 -5.80 8.72 -34.38
N ILE A 575 -6.70 9.49 -34.95
CA ILE A 575 -6.66 10.95 -34.95
C ILE A 575 -7.21 11.44 -33.61
N VAL A 576 -6.36 12.13 -32.85
CA VAL A 576 -6.70 12.69 -31.52
C VAL A 576 -6.88 14.22 -31.57
N GLY A 577 -6.51 14.86 -32.66
CA GLY A 577 -6.72 16.31 -32.87
C GLY A 577 -6.71 16.66 -34.36
N LEU A 578 -7.54 17.64 -34.75
CA LEU A 578 -7.67 18.11 -36.11
C LEU A 578 -7.89 19.62 -36.13
N VAL A 579 -7.15 20.32 -36.98
CA VAL A 579 -7.37 21.75 -37.29
C VAL A 579 -7.45 21.89 -38.79
N VAL A 580 -8.48 22.57 -39.27
CA VAL A 580 -8.65 22.98 -40.67
C VAL A 580 -8.53 24.51 -40.68
N THR A 581 -7.55 25.03 -41.44
CA THR A 581 -7.40 26.44 -41.69
C THR A 581 -7.86 26.75 -43.09
N GLY A 582 -8.73 27.76 -43.22
CA GLY A 582 -9.32 28.19 -44.52
C GLY A 582 -8.53 29.26 -45.22
#